data_e52f12c75243c3aa12f4db8a2626851e
#
_entry.id   e52f12c75243c3aa12f4db8a2626851e
#
_cell.length_a   1.000
_cell.length_b   1.000
_cell.length_c   1.000
_cell.angle_alpha   90.00
_cell.angle_beta   90.00
_cell.angle_gamma   90.00
#
_symmetry.space_group_name_H-M   'P 1'
#
loop_
_entity.id
_entity.type
_entity.pdbx_description
1 polymer ?
#
loop_
_entity_poly.entity_id
_entity_poly.type
_entity_poly.pdbx_seq_one_letter_code
_entity_poly.pdbx_strand_id
1 'polypeptide(L)'
;MNQEQRNMNQVQVKEEAGALATNLFEADANAGSQNMTQEDLALPFLKVLGQLSPEVNKQNAKFINGAEPGMIVNSVTKELYDGTKGINVIPVHYERQYVEWQDRGQTGNAPVAIHKADSDILNTTTRDKSWKDRLPNGNYLENTANHFVILLGKTPSTALISMKATQLKISKQWNSMMMGLKLQGKNGLFTPPTYSHIYNLKTVQMSNDKGTWFGWDVSKVGPITDQGVYQIAKNFAEKSNKGLVKVKHGEEEIKKASLNL
;
A
#
# COMPACT_ATOMS: atom_id res chain seq x y z
N MET A 1 -51.14 -13.17 16.00
CA MET A 1 -49.64 -13.07 16.04
C MET A 1 -49.27 -11.67 15.66
N ASN A 2 -48.74 -10.89 16.62
CA ASN A 2 -48.42 -9.48 16.48
C ASN A 2 -47.22 -9.27 15.55
N GLN A 3 -47.16 -8.10 14.89
CA GLN A 3 -46.10 -7.72 13.96
C GLN A 3 -44.72 -7.74 14.63
N GLU A 4 -44.66 -7.48 15.94
CA GLU A 4 -43.43 -7.57 16.75
C GLU A 4 -42.95 -9.02 16.90
N GLN A 5 -43.81 -10.00 17.03
CA GLN A 5 -43.44 -11.44 17.07
C GLN A 5 -42.91 -11.95 15.72
N ARG A 6 -43.41 -11.39 14.61
CA ARG A 6 -42.87 -11.69 13.28
C ARG A 6 -41.48 -11.08 13.06
N ASN A 7 -41.25 -9.88 13.56
CA ASN A 7 -39.93 -9.23 13.47
C ASN A 7 -38.89 -9.92 14.35
N MET A 8 -39.26 -10.34 15.57
CA MET A 8 -38.35 -11.08 16.46
C MET A 8 -37.97 -12.45 15.85
N ASN A 9 -38.92 -13.16 15.26
CA ASN A 9 -38.62 -14.44 14.61
C ASN A 9 -37.75 -14.25 13.35
N GLN A 10 -37.92 -13.18 12.58
CA GLN A 10 -37.03 -12.88 11.43
C GLN A 10 -35.60 -12.47 11.84
N VAL A 11 -35.45 -11.77 12.97
CA VAL A 11 -34.13 -11.41 13.50
C VAL A 11 -33.42 -12.65 14.05
N GLN A 12 -34.13 -13.50 14.81
CA GLN A 12 -33.55 -14.76 15.33
C GLN A 12 -33.13 -15.72 14.19
N VAL A 13 -33.94 -15.88 13.15
CA VAL A 13 -33.59 -16.73 11.99
C VAL A 13 -32.38 -16.18 11.23
N LYS A 14 -32.20 -14.87 11.16
CA LYS A 14 -31.01 -14.26 10.55
C LYS A 14 -29.74 -14.45 11.39
N GLU A 15 -29.84 -14.35 12.71
CA GLU A 15 -28.72 -14.58 13.62
C GLU A 15 -28.31 -16.07 13.65
N GLU A 16 -29.27 -16.98 13.67
CA GLU A 16 -29.01 -18.43 13.64
C GLU A 16 -28.41 -18.87 12.29
N ALA A 17 -28.86 -18.33 11.17
CA ALA A 17 -28.27 -18.62 9.86
C ALA A 17 -26.83 -18.07 9.75
N GLY A 18 -26.55 -16.92 10.34
CA GLY A 18 -25.18 -16.37 10.41
C GLY A 18 -24.25 -17.22 11.29
N ALA A 19 -24.72 -17.69 12.44
CA ALA A 19 -23.97 -18.55 13.34
C ALA A 19 -23.70 -19.95 12.73
N LEU A 20 -24.67 -20.53 12.05
CA LEU A 20 -24.52 -21.79 11.32
C LEU A 20 -23.47 -21.67 10.19
N ALA A 21 -23.53 -20.61 9.41
CA ALA A 21 -22.58 -20.37 8.33
C ALA A 21 -21.15 -20.20 8.86
N THR A 22 -20.95 -19.48 9.96
CA THR A 22 -19.62 -19.28 10.57
C THR A 22 -19.04 -20.57 11.09
N ASN A 23 -19.84 -21.40 11.77
CA ASN A 23 -19.38 -22.69 12.28
C ASN A 23 -18.99 -23.67 11.17
N LEU A 24 -19.74 -23.70 10.06
CA LEU A 24 -19.38 -24.50 8.89
C LEU A 24 -18.09 -24.01 8.25
N PHE A 25 -17.93 -22.71 8.10
CA PHE A 25 -16.71 -22.12 7.53
C PHE A 25 -15.49 -22.32 8.41
N GLU A 26 -15.67 -22.35 9.74
CA GLU A 26 -14.60 -22.64 10.68
C GLU A 26 -14.14 -24.11 10.58
N ALA A 27 -15.08 -25.05 10.43
CA ALA A 27 -14.77 -26.48 10.23
C ALA A 27 -13.98 -26.73 8.94
N ASP A 28 -14.26 -25.96 7.88
CA ASP A 28 -13.60 -26.04 6.58
C ASP A 28 -12.52 -24.97 6.40
N ALA A 29 -11.99 -24.40 7.48
CA ALA A 29 -11.01 -23.35 7.43
C ALA A 29 -9.79 -23.75 6.58
N ASN A 30 -9.40 -22.86 5.65
CA ASN A 30 -8.33 -23.05 4.66
C ASN A 30 -8.59 -24.12 3.57
N ALA A 31 -9.77 -24.74 3.51
CA ALA A 31 -10.11 -25.64 2.42
C ALA A 31 -10.06 -24.89 1.09
N GLY A 32 -9.37 -25.49 0.09
CA GLY A 32 -9.19 -24.91 -1.24
C GLY A 32 -8.02 -23.92 -1.37
N SER A 33 -7.37 -23.52 -0.27
CA SER A 33 -6.22 -22.62 -0.31
C SER A 33 -4.87 -23.29 0.02
N GLN A 34 -4.84 -24.61 0.17
CA GLN A 34 -3.66 -25.37 0.63
C GLN A 34 -2.43 -25.22 -0.29
N ASN A 35 -2.66 -24.97 -1.58
CA ASN A 35 -1.61 -24.80 -2.57
C ASN A 35 -1.28 -23.33 -2.86
N MET A 36 -1.98 -22.39 -2.22
CA MET A 36 -1.68 -20.96 -2.41
C MET A 36 -0.42 -20.57 -1.63
N THR A 37 0.51 -19.97 -2.33
CA THR A 37 1.75 -19.42 -1.78
C THR A 37 1.70 -17.89 -1.76
N GLN A 38 2.69 -17.26 -1.15
CA GLN A 38 2.81 -15.78 -1.16
C GLN A 38 2.95 -15.22 -2.60
N GLU A 39 3.47 -16.02 -3.54
CA GLU A 39 3.64 -15.61 -4.95
C GLU A 39 2.31 -15.56 -5.71
N ASP A 40 1.29 -16.28 -5.22
CA ASP A 40 -0.06 -16.29 -5.77
C ASP A 40 -0.91 -15.13 -5.25
N LEU A 41 -0.41 -14.37 -4.29
CA LEU A 41 -1.12 -13.26 -3.68
C LEU A 41 -0.57 -11.92 -4.19
N ALA A 42 -1.49 -11.05 -4.62
CA ALA A 42 -1.12 -9.68 -4.96
C ALA A 42 -0.90 -8.85 -3.69
N LEU A 43 0.27 -8.21 -3.57
CA LEU A 43 0.50 -7.23 -2.52
C LEU A 43 -0.25 -5.94 -2.86
N PRO A 44 -1.26 -5.53 -2.07
CA PRO A 44 -2.02 -4.33 -2.38
C PRO A 44 -1.18 -3.07 -2.20
N PHE A 45 -1.33 -2.14 -3.14
CA PHE A 45 -0.85 -0.77 -2.99
C PHE A 45 -1.91 0.08 -2.29
N LEU A 46 -1.49 0.88 -1.33
CA LEU A 46 -2.29 1.97 -0.78
C LEU A 46 -1.92 3.25 -1.53
N LYS A 47 -2.88 3.79 -2.27
CA LYS A 47 -2.67 4.93 -3.17
C LYS A 47 -3.52 6.11 -2.76
N VAL A 48 -2.97 7.31 -2.85
CA VAL A 48 -3.73 8.56 -2.74
C VAL A 48 -4.40 8.84 -4.08
N LEU A 49 -5.70 9.05 -4.06
CA LEU A 49 -6.47 9.43 -5.25
C LEU A 49 -6.29 10.92 -5.54
N GLY A 50 -5.92 11.23 -6.78
CA GLY A 50 -5.89 12.58 -7.30
C GLY A 50 -7.10 12.86 -8.20
N GLN A 51 -7.24 14.11 -8.66
CA GLN A 51 -8.35 14.51 -9.55
C GLN A 51 -8.36 13.74 -10.89
N LEU A 52 -7.20 13.31 -11.38
CA LEU A 52 -7.06 12.55 -12.63
C LEU A 52 -6.96 11.05 -12.42
N SER A 53 -7.17 10.55 -11.20
CA SER A 53 -7.14 9.12 -10.92
C SER A 53 -8.30 8.41 -11.64
N PRO A 54 -8.03 7.29 -12.34
CA PRO A 54 -9.08 6.54 -13.05
C PRO A 54 -10.25 6.14 -12.14
N GLU A 55 -9.97 5.86 -10.87
CA GLU A 55 -10.95 5.44 -9.87
C GLU A 55 -11.99 6.51 -9.55
N VAL A 56 -11.66 7.79 -9.77
CA VAL A 56 -12.55 8.94 -9.53
C VAL A 56 -13.39 9.28 -10.77
N ASN A 57 -12.95 8.87 -11.96
CA ASN A 57 -13.62 9.20 -13.21
C ASN A 57 -14.74 8.20 -13.53
N LYS A 58 -16.00 8.64 -13.45
CA LYS A 58 -17.21 7.81 -13.71
C LYS A 58 -17.24 7.16 -15.09
N GLN A 59 -16.54 7.68 -16.06
CA GLN A 59 -16.48 7.14 -17.43
C GLN A 59 -15.34 6.12 -17.61
N ASN A 60 -14.49 5.93 -16.59
CA ASN A 60 -13.38 5.00 -16.65
C ASN A 60 -13.79 3.61 -16.16
N ALA A 61 -13.29 2.56 -16.81
CA ALA A 61 -13.54 1.17 -16.42
C ALA A 61 -13.03 0.83 -14.99
N LYS A 62 -12.12 1.64 -14.44
CA LYS A 62 -11.59 1.49 -13.07
C LYS A 62 -12.35 2.34 -12.04
N PHE A 63 -13.45 2.97 -12.41
CA PHE A 63 -14.24 3.79 -11.50
C PHE A 63 -14.68 3.00 -10.28
N ILE A 64 -14.55 3.63 -9.11
CA ILE A 64 -15.03 3.08 -7.84
C ILE A 64 -16.10 4.02 -7.30
N ASN A 65 -17.27 3.48 -7.03
CA ASN A 65 -18.37 4.30 -6.49
C ASN A 65 -17.98 4.89 -5.14
N GLY A 66 -18.19 6.19 -4.96
CA GLY A 66 -17.80 6.93 -3.75
C GLY A 66 -16.31 7.33 -3.70
N ALA A 67 -15.52 7.05 -4.74
CA ALA A 67 -14.14 7.50 -4.81
C ALA A 67 -14.05 9.00 -5.10
N GLU A 68 -13.31 9.73 -4.27
CA GLU A 68 -13.07 11.17 -4.40
C GLU A 68 -11.58 11.49 -4.31
N PRO A 69 -11.12 12.61 -4.92
CA PRO A 69 -9.76 13.08 -4.74
C PRO A 69 -9.42 13.30 -3.27
N GLY A 70 -8.23 12.87 -2.86
CA GLY A 70 -7.79 12.93 -1.47
C GLY A 70 -8.11 11.69 -0.65
N MET A 71 -8.97 10.78 -1.12
CA MET A 71 -9.17 9.48 -0.47
C MET A 71 -7.97 8.55 -0.73
N ILE A 72 -7.87 7.52 0.10
CA ILE A 72 -6.88 6.45 -0.06
C ILE A 72 -7.62 5.22 -0.57
N VAL A 73 -7.05 4.54 -1.55
CA VAL A 73 -7.61 3.30 -2.11
C VAL A 73 -6.64 2.13 -1.94
N ASN A 74 -7.18 0.96 -1.61
CA ASN A 74 -6.48 -0.31 -1.71
C ASN A 74 -6.60 -0.84 -3.16
N SER A 75 -5.48 -1.06 -3.82
CA SER A 75 -5.47 -1.43 -5.26
C SER A 75 -6.10 -2.80 -5.55
N VAL A 76 -6.10 -3.71 -4.59
CA VAL A 76 -6.62 -5.08 -4.73
C VAL A 76 -8.08 -5.15 -4.31
N THR A 77 -8.39 -4.78 -3.05
CA THR A 77 -9.74 -4.89 -2.48
C THR A 77 -10.68 -3.79 -2.95
N LYS A 78 -10.15 -2.70 -3.53
CA LYS A 78 -10.89 -1.49 -3.92
C LYS A 78 -11.53 -0.74 -2.75
N GLU A 79 -11.18 -1.10 -1.52
CA GLU A 79 -11.62 -0.42 -0.32
C GLU A 79 -11.10 1.02 -0.29
N LEU A 80 -12.01 1.94 0.06
CA LEU A 80 -11.73 3.38 0.14
C LEU A 80 -11.62 3.80 1.61
N TYR A 81 -10.64 4.63 1.90
CA TYR A 81 -10.41 5.20 3.22
C TYR A 81 -10.48 6.73 3.14
N ASP A 82 -11.09 7.35 4.14
CA ASP A 82 -11.12 8.81 4.27
C ASP A 82 -9.70 9.34 4.49
N GLY A 83 -9.18 10.07 3.53
CA GLY A 83 -7.81 10.60 3.58
C GLY A 83 -7.59 11.60 4.70
N THR A 84 -8.62 12.31 5.16
CA THR A 84 -8.51 13.30 6.26
C THR A 84 -8.36 12.62 7.61
N LYS A 85 -9.02 11.48 7.82
CA LYS A 85 -8.85 10.62 9.01
C LYS A 85 -7.55 9.83 8.91
N GLY A 86 -7.17 9.46 7.70
CA GLY A 86 -6.00 8.64 7.41
C GLY A 86 -6.17 7.18 7.76
N ILE A 87 -5.08 6.45 7.64
CA ILE A 87 -4.97 5.03 7.94
C ILE A 87 -3.86 4.80 8.96
N ASN A 88 -4.06 3.86 9.87
CA ASN A 88 -3.03 3.43 10.80
C ASN A 88 -2.26 2.26 10.23
N VAL A 89 -0.95 2.38 10.21
CA VAL A 89 -0.05 1.35 9.66
C VAL A 89 1.14 1.11 10.58
N ILE A 90 1.72 -0.10 10.43
CA ILE A 90 2.98 -0.49 11.07
C ILE A 90 3.99 -0.69 9.95
N PRO A 91 5.06 0.12 9.85
CA PRO A 91 6.10 -0.06 8.86
C PRO A 91 6.96 -1.28 9.20
N VAL A 92 7.14 -2.20 8.25
CA VAL A 92 7.88 -3.46 8.48
C VAL A 92 9.19 -3.54 7.70
N HIS A 93 9.24 -2.96 6.50
CA HIS A 93 10.42 -2.96 5.66
C HIS A 93 10.42 -1.72 4.76
N TYR A 94 11.61 -1.25 4.40
CA TYR A 94 11.82 -0.14 3.49
C TYR A 94 12.79 -0.54 2.38
N GLU A 95 12.41 -0.25 1.15
CA GLU A 95 13.25 -0.45 -0.02
C GLU A 95 13.20 0.75 -0.95
N ARG A 96 14.36 1.25 -1.36
CA ARG A 96 14.45 2.27 -2.40
C ARG A 96 14.87 1.61 -3.71
N GLN A 97 14.19 1.98 -4.80
CA GLN A 97 14.43 1.45 -6.14
C GLN A 97 14.41 2.59 -7.15
N TYR A 98 15.07 2.36 -8.28
CA TYR A 98 14.93 3.19 -9.47
C TYR A 98 14.15 2.41 -10.51
N VAL A 99 12.94 2.89 -10.81
CA VAL A 99 12.06 2.25 -11.79
C VAL A 99 12.29 2.93 -13.15
N GLU A 100 12.66 2.13 -14.15
CA GLU A 100 12.91 2.61 -15.51
C GLU A 100 11.62 2.61 -16.31
N TRP A 101 11.31 3.75 -16.92
CA TRP A 101 10.11 3.98 -17.70
C TRP A 101 10.44 4.52 -19.08
N GLN A 102 9.63 4.14 -20.06
CA GLN A 102 9.51 4.87 -21.33
C GLN A 102 8.60 6.08 -21.17
N ASP A 103 8.70 7.05 -22.09
CA ASP A 103 7.74 8.14 -22.12
C ASP A 103 6.34 7.64 -22.46
N ARG A 104 5.33 8.32 -21.93
CA ARG A 104 3.92 7.98 -22.17
C ARG A 104 3.62 7.93 -23.66
N GLY A 105 2.95 6.84 -24.08
CA GLY A 105 2.50 6.65 -25.46
C GLY A 105 3.46 5.89 -26.38
N GLN A 106 4.65 5.47 -25.90
CA GLN A 106 5.58 4.69 -26.71
C GLN A 106 5.35 3.18 -26.63
N THR A 107 5.00 2.67 -25.44
CA THR A 107 4.59 1.26 -25.21
C THR A 107 3.72 1.21 -23.96
N GLY A 108 3.25 0.01 -23.58
CA GLY A 108 2.36 -0.16 -22.40
C GLY A 108 2.90 0.47 -21.11
N ASN A 109 2.02 0.59 -20.13
CA ASN A 109 2.28 1.26 -18.86
C ASN A 109 3.07 0.41 -17.83
N ALA A 110 3.79 -0.63 -18.28
CA ALA A 110 4.66 -1.43 -17.43
C ALA A 110 6.07 -0.81 -17.38
N PRO A 111 6.79 -0.94 -16.25
CA PRO A 111 8.18 -0.52 -16.19
C PRO A 111 9.04 -1.39 -17.11
N VAL A 112 10.08 -0.78 -17.69
CA VAL A 112 11.06 -1.48 -18.53
C VAL A 112 11.98 -2.33 -17.67
N ALA A 113 12.43 -1.77 -16.53
CA ALA A 113 13.31 -2.44 -15.58
C ALA A 113 13.16 -1.82 -14.18
N ILE A 114 13.62 -2.56 -13.17
CA ILE A 114 13.72 -2.09 -11.80
C ILE A 114 15.17 -2.27 -11.36
N HIS A 115 15.79 -1.16 -10.96
CA HIS A 115 17.18 -1.12 -10.52
C HIS A 115 17.26 -0.91 -9.02
N LYS A 116 18.21 -1.57 -8.36
CA LYS A 116 18.45 -1.40 -6.93
C LYS A 116 18.99 0.00 -6.62
N ALA A 117 18.82 0.44 -5.36
CA ALA A 117 19.25 1.76 -4.91
C ALA A 117 20.77 1.99 -5.00
N ASP A 118 21.55 0.92 -4.94
CA ASP A 118 23.02 0.89 -5.05
C ASP A 118 23.54 0.65 -6.46
N SER A 119 22.65 0.61 -7.46
CA SER A 119 23.02 0.46 -8.87
C SER A 119 23.74 1.69 -9.39
N ASP A 120 24.79 1.49 -10.17
CA ASP A 120 25.53 2.54 -10.89
C ASP A 120 24.73 3.18 -12.04
N ILE A 121 23.52 2.71 -12.29
CA ILE A 121 22.66 3.18 -13.41
C ILE A 121 22.48 4.71 -13.39
N LEU A 122 22.41 5.32 -12.20
CA LEU A 122 22.29 6.78 -12.07
C LEU A 122 23.48 7.55 -12.66
N ASN A 123 24.68 6.95 -12.64
CA ASN A 123 25.89 7.58 -13.16
C ASN A 123 25.83 7.72 -14.69
N THR A 124 24.94 7.00 -15.36
CA THR A 124 24.74 7.05 -16.81
C THR A 124 23.63 8.02 -17.23
N THR A 125 22.93 8.64 -16.28
CA THR A 125 21.79 9.53 -16.58
C THR A 125 22.22 10.97 -16.78
N THR A 126 21.40 11.69 -17.57
CA THR A 126 21.43 13.16 -17.65
C THR A 126 20.07 13.71 -17.25
N ARG A 127 20.05 14.82 -16.51
CA ARG A 127 18.80 15.45 -16.09
C ARG A 127 18.22 16.31 -17.20
N ASP A 128 16.98 15.99 -17.63
CA ASP A 128 16.29 16.75 -18.66
C ASP A 128 15.60 18.03 -18.11
N LYS A 129 15.03 18.85 -19.01
CA LYS A 129 14.28 20.07 -18.65
C LYS A 129 13.03 19.80 -17.80
N SER A 130 12.53 18.57 -17.80
CA SER A 130 11.39 18.12 -17.01
C SER A 130 11.80 17.54 -15.65
N TRP A 131 13.08 17.67 -15.30
CA TRP A 131 13.70 17.14 -14.07
C TRP A 131 13.66 15.60 -13.96
N LYS A 132 13.62 14.91 -15.12
CA LYS A 132 13.75 13.46 -15.19
C LYS A 132 15.20 13.07 -15.40
N ASP A 133 15.64 12.03 -14.72
CA ASP A 133 16.96 11.42 -14.93
C ASP A 133 16.87 10.49 -16.15
N ARG A 134 17.37 10.95 -17.31
CA ARG A 134 17.31 10.26 -18.61
C ARG A 134 18.51 9.35 -18.81
N LEU A 135 18.21 8.13 -19.24
CA LEU A 135 19.20 7.17 -19.71
C LEU A 135 19.58 7.42 -21.18
N PRO A 136 20.73 6.94 -21.66
CA PRO A 136 21.14 7.06 -23.06
C PRO A 136 20.14 6.47 -24.07
N ASN A 137 19.35 5.47 -23.66
CA ASN A 137 18.32 4.85 -24.50
C ASN A 137 17.01 5.67 -24.58
N GLY A 138 16.97 6.85 -23.95
CA GLY A 138 15.80 7.73 -23.93
C GLY A 138 14.79 7.45 -22.80
N ASN A 139 14.87 6.33 -22.11
CA ASN A 139 14.07 6.03 -20.94
C ASN A 139 14.41 6.96 -19.77
N TYR A 140 13.55 7.03 -18.74
CA TYR A 140 13.86 7.79 -17.54
C TYR A 140 13.76 6.93 -16.28
N LEU A 141 14.53 7.30 -15.27
CA LEU A 141 14.50 6.67 -13.96
C LEU A 141 13.60 7.46 -13.01
N GLU A 142 12.72 6.75 -12.33
CA GLU A 142 11.90 7.29 -11.25
C GLU A 142 12.37 6.71 -9.92
N ASN A 143 12.90 7.58 -9.05
CA ASN A 143 13.26 7.20 -7.69
C ASN A 143 12.00 6.89 -6.90
N THR A 144 11.89 5.67 -6.41
CA THR A 144 10.71 5.15 -5.72
C THR A 144 11.11 4.61 -4.35
N ALA A 145 10.47 5.14 -3.32
CA ALA A 145 10.61 4.70 -1.93
C ALA A 145 9.42 3.81 -1.56
N ASN A 146 9.66 2.54 -1.34
CA ASN A 146 8.67 1.53 -1.04
C ASN A 146 8.66 1.25 0.47
N HIS A 147 7.54 1.50 1.11
CA HIS A 147 7.28 1.17 2.51
C HIS A 147 6.32 0.00 2.57
N PHE A 148 6.81 -1.15 2.99
CA PHE A 148 5.99 -2.33 3.29
C PHE A 148 5.39 -2.14 4.67
N VAL A 149 4.08 -2.33 4.78
CA VAL A 149 3.34 -2.01 6.00
C VAL A 149 2.32 -3.10 6.34
N ILE A 150 1.97 -3.18 7.62
CA ILE A 150 0.72 -3.80 8.04
C ILE A 150 -0.30 -2.67 8.16
N LEU A 151 -1.36 -2.74 7.37
CA LEU A 151 -2.53 -1.87 7.49
C LEU A 151 -3.38 -2.36 8.66
N LEU A 152 -3.65 -1.47 9.61
CA LEU A 152 -4.52 -1.73 10.75
C LEU A 152 -5.96 -1.37 10.39
N GLY A 153 -6.81 -2.38 10.30
CA GLY A 153 -8.24 -2.29 10.09
C GLY A 153 -8.98 -3.26 11.02
N LYS A 154 -10.14 -3.75 10.60
CA LYS A 154 -10.84 -4.83 11.33
C LYS A 154 -9.96 -6.07 11.43
N THR A 155 -9.22 -6.37 10.38
CA THR A 155 -8.22 -7.43 10.33
C THR A 155 -6.92 -6.82 9.80
N PRO A 156 -5.77 -7.02 10.50
CA PRO A 156 -4.47 -6.57 10.00
C PRO A 156 -4.14 -7.21 8.66
N SER A 157 -3.69 -6.42 7.70
CA SER A 157 -3.35 -6.90 6.34
C SER A 157 -2.06 -6.29 5.82
N THR A 158 -1.36 -7.03 4.96
CA THR A 158 -0.13 -6.55 4.33
C THR A 158 -0.45 -5.57 3.21
N ALA A 159 0.34 -4.51 3.08
CA ALA A 159 0.20 -3.54 2.01
C ALA A 159 1.54 -2.86 1.68
N LEU A 160 1.57 -2.14 0.57
CA LEU A 160 2.70 -1.34 0.10
C LEU A 160 2.28 0.11 -0.12
N ILE A 161 3.13 1.03 0.32
CA ILE A 161 3.02 2.46 0.03
C ILE A 161 4.26 2.86 -0.75
N SER A 162 4.08 3.21 -2.03
CA SER A 162 5.16 3.71 -2.89
C SER A 162 5.12 5.23 -2.94
N MET A 163 6.19 5.85 -2.47
CA MET A 163 6.37 7.30 -2.48
C MET A 163 7.41 7.69 -3.51
N LYS A 164 7.08 8.66 -4.37
CA LYS A 164 7.92 9.13 -5.46
C LYS A 164 7.81 10.64 -5.65
N ALA A 165 8.69 11.23 -6.44
CA ALA A 165 8.72 12.65 -6.73
C ALA A 165 8.64 13.50 -5.44
N THR A 166 7.63 14.36 -5.30
CA THR A 166 7.44 15.24 -4.12
C THR A 166 7.24 14.45 -2.81
N GLN A 167 6.77 13.21 -2.88
CA GLN A 167 6.53 12.37 -1.71
C GLN A 167 7.81 11.76 -1.12
N LEU A 168 8.93 11.79 -1.84
CA LEU A 168 10.22 11.34 -1.31
C LEU A 168 10.65 12.13 -0.06
N LYS A 169 10.24 13.39 0.07
CA LYS A 169 10.47 14.19 1.27
C LYS A 169 9.75 13.58 2.47
N ILE A 170 8.51 13.18 2.30
CA ILE A 170 7.70 12.54 3.36
C ILE A 170 8.26 11.16 3.73
N SER A 171 8.67 10.37 2.73
CA SER A 171 9.36 9.11 2.97
C SER A 171 10.63 9.30 3.82
N LYS A 172 11.48 10.28 3.50
CA LYS A 172 12.67 10.60 4.30
C LYS A 172 12.32 11.02 5.72
N GLN A 173 11.29 11.85 5.89
CA GLN A 173 10.81 12.28 7.21
C GLN A 173 10.34 11.05 8.02
N TRP A 174 9.57 10.15 7.43
CA TRP A 174 9.11 8.94 8.10
C TRP A 174 10.27 8.04 8.53
N ASN A 175 11.23 7.80 7.62
CA ASN A 175 12.44 7.05 7.95
C ASN A 175 13.23 7.70 9.11
N SER A 176 13.34 9.04 9.12
CA SER A 176 14.00 9.77 10.22
C SER A 176 13.24 9.62 11.54
N MET A 177 11.90 9.64 11.52
CA MET A 177 11.09 9.38 12.72
C MET A 177 11.35 7.98 13.28
N MET A 178 11.42 6.95 12.43
CA MET A 178 11.68 5.57 12.86
C MET A 178 13.08 5.41 13.43
N MET A 179 14.10 5.91 12.74
CA MET A 179 15.51 5.79 13.16
C MET A 179 15.86 6.64 14.38
N GLY A 180 15.13 7.75 14.58
CA GLY A 180 15.28 8.63 15.75
C GLY A 180 14.67 8.07 17.04
N LEU A 181 13.85 7.01 16.96
CA LEU A 181 13.30 6.38 18.15
C LEU A 181 14.38 5.72 18.99
N LYS A 182 14.38 6.02 20.29
CA LYS A 182 15.27 5.39 21.28
C LYS A 182 14.41 4.90 22.45
N LEU A 183 14.59 3.67 22.83
CA LEU A 183 13.95 3.07 24.00
C LEU A 183 15.03 2.65 24.99
N GLN A 184 14.68 2.75 26.28
CA GLN A 184 15.55 2.28 27.35
C GLN A 184 15.39 0.76 27.49
N GLY A 185 16.45 0.02 27.26
CA GLY A 185 16.54 -1.42 27.49
C GLY A 185 17.42 -1.74 28.71
N LYS A 186 17.62 -3.02 28.96
CA LYS A 186 18.48 -3.52 30.05
C LYS A 186 19.93 -3.07 29.90
N ASN A 187 20.42 -2.96 28.66
CA ASN A 187 21.82 -2.62 28.34
C ASN A 187 21.99 -1.17 27.84
N GLY A 188 21.05 -0.27 28.14
CA GLY A 188 21.08 1.12 27.69
C GLY A 188 20.06 1.43 26.60
N LEU A 189 20.26 2.58 25.94
CA LEU A 189 19.40 3.03 24.84
C LEU A 189 19.61 2.19 23.59
N PHE A 190 18.52 1.77 22.97
CA PHE A 190 18.56 1.07 21.69
C PHE A 190 17.52 1.63 20.70
N THR A 191 17.75 1.43 19.41
CA THR A 191 16.79 1.74 18.36
C THR A 191 15.87 0.52 18.20
N PRO A 192 14.56 0.66 18.44
CA PRO A 192 13.64 -0.45 18.27
C PRO A 192 13.46 -0.78 16.76
N PRO A 193 12.97 -1.99 16.43
CA PRO A 193 12.66 -2.33 15.05
C PRO A 193 11.59 -1.39 14.48
N THR A 194 11.57 -1.19 13.15
CA THR A 194 10.62 -0.29 12.48
C THR A 194 9.18 -0.63 12.81
N TYR A 195 8.88 -1.91 13.00
CA TYR A 195 7.56 -2.42 13.36
C TYR A 195 7.23 -2.36 14.85
N SER A 196 7.91 -1.54 15.62
CA SER A 196 7.60 -1.34 17.05
C SER A 196 6.49 -0.32 17.31
N HIS A 197 6.20 0.54 16.34
CA HIS A 197 5.28 1.66 16.50
C HIS A 197 4.27 1.74 15.36
N ILE A 198 3.11 2.30 15.70
CA ILE A 198 2.03 2.61 14.77
C ILE A 198 2.20 4.04 14.29
N TYR A 199 1.97 4.26 13.00
CA TYR A 199 1.93 5.56 12.34
C TYR A 199 0.58 5.78 11.69
N ASN A 200 0.09 7.01 11.71
CA ASN A 200 -1.08 7.43 10.95
C ASN A 200 -0.62 8.16 9.70
N LEU A 201 -1.12 7.72 8.55
CA LEU A 201 -0.89 8.36 7.26
C LEU A 201 -2.20 8.99 6.80
N LYS A 202 -2.19 10.31 6.68
CA LYS A 202 -3.27 11.13 6.13
C LYS A 202 -2.94 11.59 4.74
N THR A 203 -3.94 12.10 4.05
CA THR A 203 -3.72 12.84 2.82
C THR A 203 -3.90 14.33 3.07
N VAL A 204 -3.02 15.12 2.48
CA VAL A 204 -3.08 16.58 2.53
C VAL A 204 -3.05 17.14 1.12
N GLN A 205 -3.80 18.20 0.91
CA GLN A 205 -3.77 18.94 -0.34
C GLN A 205 -2.50 19.78 -0.40
N MET A 206 -1.78 19.65 -1.49
CA MET A 206 -0.54 20.38 -1.79
C MET A 206 -0.74 21.18 -3.08
N SER A 207 -0.05 22.31 -3.20
CA SER A 207 -0.09 23.15 -4.41
C SER A 207 1.25 23.76 -4.71
N ASN A 208 1.48 24.06 -5.98
CA ASN A 208 2.55 24.94 -6.48
C ASN A 208 2.07 25.61 -7.77
N ASP A 209 2.97 26.33 -8.45
CA ASP A 209 2.67 27.05 -9.70
C ASP A 209 2.19 26.15 -10.85
N LYS A 210 2.36 24.80 -10.74
CA LYS A 210 1.94 23.81 -11.74
C LYS A 210 0.59 23.18 -11.45
N GLY A 211 0.00 23.44 -10.27
CA GLY A 211 -1.31 22.91 -9.90
C GLY A 211 -1.41 22.40 -8.47
N THR A 212 -2.51 21.70 -8.22
CA THR A 212 -2.87 21.17 -6.91
C THR A 212 -2.97 19.64 -6.97
N TRP A 213 -2.47 18.98 -5.97
CA TRP A 213 -2.53 17.51 -5.83
C TRP A 213 -2.68 17.11 -4.37
N PHE A 214 -2.96 15.84 -4.12
CA PHE A 214 -2.95 15.27 -2.77
C PHE A 214 -1.68 14.46 -2.56
N GLY A 215 -1.12 14.53 -1.37
CA GLY A 215 0.05 13.81 -0.96
C GLY A 215 -0.10 13.24 0.45
N TRP A 216 0.83 12.39 0.84
CA TRP A 216 0.89 11.82 2.18
C TRP A 216 1.39 12.83 3.21
N ASP A 217 0.82 12.75 4.40
CA ASP A 217 1.37 13.27 5.64
C ASP A 217 1.47 12.13 6.65
N VAL A 218 2.53 12.12 7.47
CA VAL A 218 2.81 11.03 8.39
C VAL A 218 3.01 11.54 9.82
N SER A 219 2.36 10.88 10.76
CA SER A 219 2.52 11.15 12.19
C SER A 219 2.66 9.86 12.99
N LYS A 220 3.43 9.91 14.07
CA LYS A 220 3.57 8.79 15.01
C LYS A 220 2.36 8.73 15.93
N VAL A 221 1.74 7.55 16.07
CA VAL A 221 0.63 7.30 16.99
C VAL A 221 1.13 6.82 18.34
N GLY A 222 1.90 5.73 18.35
CA GLY A 222 2.39 5.14 19.61
C GLY A 222 2.99 3.74 19.40
N PRO A 223 3.44 3.09 20.48
CA PRO A 223 3.94 1.72 20.40
C PRO A 223 2.80 0.74 20.14
N ILE A 224 3.14 -0.42 19.57
CA ILE A 224 2.22 -1.56 19.48
C ILE A 224 2.03 -2.16 20.86
N THR A 225 0.78 -2.41 21.23
CA THR A 225 0.39 -3.04 22.50
C THR A 225 -0.13 -4.46 22.32
N ASP A 226 -0.55 -4.83 21.11
CA ASP A 226 -1.06 -6.17 20.78
C ASP A 226 0.07 -7.08 20.33
N GLN A 227 0.27 -8.18 21.05
CA GLN A 227 1.33 -9.16 20.77
C GLN A 227 1.09 -9.92 19.46
N GLY A 228 -0.18 -10.21 19.10
CA GLY A 228 -0.53 -10.89 17.85
C GLY A 228 -0.20 -10.03 16.65
N VAL A 229 -0.57 -8.76 16.69
CA VAL A 229 -0.25 -7.76 15.65
C VAL A 229 1.27 -7.57 15.51
N TYR A 230 1.99 -7.52 16.64
CA TYR A 230 3.46 -7.45 16.62
C TYR A 230 4.07 -8.67 15.91
N GLN A 231 3.58 -9.87 16.18
CA GLN A 231 4.08 -11.09 15.55
C GLN A 231 3.79 -11.13 14.05
N ILE A 232 2.61 -10.67 13.62
CA ILE A 232 2.26 -10.52 12.20
C ILE A 232 3.25 -9.57 11.52
N ALA A 233 3.51 -8.41 12.13
CA ALA A 233 4.43 -7.42 11.59
C ALA A 233 5.87 -7.96 11.49
N LYS A 234 6.36 -8.64 12.53
CA LYS A 234 7.67 -9.29 12.54
C LYS A 234 7.81 -10.33 11.44
N ASN A 235 6.83 -11.21 11.29
CA ASN A 235 6.85 -12.26 10.27
C ASN A 235 6.87 -11.66 8.84
N PHE A 236 6.11 -10.58 8.61
CA PHE A 236 6.12 -9.89 7.32
C PHE A 236 7.46 -9.18 7.07
N ALA A 237 8.05 -8.56 8.10
CA ALA A 237 9.38 -7.96 8.00
C ALA A 237 10.46 -9.00 7.62
N GLU A 238 10.44 -10.18 8.24
CA GLU A 238 11.37 -11.26 7.93
C GLU A 238 11.23 -11.77 6.49
N LYS A 239 10.00 -11.94 6.00
CA LYS A 239 9.72 -12.34 4.61
C LYS A 239 10.19 -11.27 3.61
N SER A 240 9.91 -9.99 3.88
CA SER A 240 10.32 -8.87 3.04
C SER A 240 11.84 -8.74 2.97
N ASN A 241 12.53 -8.85 4.09
CA ASN A 241 14.00 -8.81 4.15
C ASN A 241 14.68 -9.97 3.38
N LYS A 242 14.03 -11.13 3.29
CA LYS A 242 14.51 -12.27 2.49
C LYS A 242 14.21 -12.13 1.00
N GLY A 243 13.57 -11.04 0.55
CA GLY A 243 13.18 -10.83 -0.83
C GLY A 243 12.05 -11.76 -1.32
N LEU A 244 11.33 -12.40 -0.38
CA LEU A 244 10.19 -13.27 -0.69
C LEU A 244 8.94 -12.48 -1.07
N VAL A 245 8.93 -11.18 -0.80
CA VAL A 245 7.83 -10.27 -1.18
C VAL A 245 8.35 -9.36 -2.30
N LYS A 246 7.88 -9.61 -3.51
CA LYS A 246 8.29 -8.83 -4.70
C LYS A 246 7.30 -7.70 -4.95
N VAL A 247 7.83 -6.50 -5.23
CA VAL A 247 7.03 -5.37 -5.70
C VAL A 247 6.85 -5.51 -7.20
N LYS A 248 5.61 -5.69 -7.64
CA LYS A 248 5.27 -5.69 -9.06
C LYS A 248 4.68 -4.33 -9.42
N HIS A 249 5.52 -3.40 -9.89
CA HIS A 249 5.06 -2.13 -10.45
C HIS A 249 4.38 -2.40 -11.80
N GLY A 250 3.18 -1.88 -12.00
CA GLY A 250 2.48 -1.97 -13.29
C GLY A 250 1.49 -3.12 -13.46
N GLU A 251 1.25 -3.99 -12.50
CA GLU A 251 0.25 -5.07 -12.61
C GLU A 251 -1.19 -4.58 -12.85
N GLU A 252 -1.48 -3.32 -12.61
CA GLU A 252 -2.80 -2.74 -12.91
C GLU A 252 -3.09 -2.66 -14.42
N GLU A 253 -2.12 -2.91 -15.31
CA GLU A 253 -2.22 -2.68 -16.75
C GLU A 253 -1.99 -3.92 -17.64
N ILE A 254 -1.53 -5.03 -17.10
CA ILE A 254 -1.22 -6.26 -17.88
C ILE A 254 -2.49 -6.94 -18.43
N LYS A 255 -3.69 -6.65 -17.93
CA LYS A 255 -4.94 -7.26 -18.41
C LYS A 255 -5.43 -6.78 -19.79
N LYS A 256 -4.74 -5.85 -20.47
CA LYS A 256 -5.13 -5.44 -21.83
C LYS A 256 -4.40 -6.17 -22.96
N ALA A 257 -3.30 -6.84 -22.70
CA ALA A 257 -2.51 -7.51 -23.74
C ALA A 257 -2.93 -8.96 -24.06
N SER A 258 -3.76 -9.58 -23.19
CA SER A 258 -4.16 -11.00 -23.35
C SER A 258 -5.60 -11.21 -23.83
N LEU A 259 -6.28 -10.18 -24.32
CA LEU A 259 -7.66 -10.26 -24.86
C LEU A 259 -7.77 -9.97 -26.35
N ASN A 260 -6.65 -9.95 -27.09
CA ASN A 260 -6.61 -9.93 -28.54
C ASN A 260 -5.73 -11.09 -29.05
N LEU A 261 -6.24 -12.30 -28.94
CA LEU A 261 -5.91 -13.46 -29.75
C LEU A 261 -7.20 -14.22 -30.03
#